data_7bc023a3d1193b92eed5624582c0f738
#
_entry.id   7bc023a3d1193b92eed5624582c0f738
#
_cell.length_a   1.000
_cell.length_b   1.000
_cell.length_c   1.000
_cell.angle_alpha   90.00
_cell.angle_beta   90.00
_cell.angle_gamma   90.00
#
_symmetry.space_group_name_H-M   'P 1'
#
loop_
_entity.id
_entity.type
_entity.pdbx_description
1 polymer ?
#
loop_
_entity_poly.entity_id
_entity_poly.type
_entity_poly.pdbx_seq_one_letter_code
_entity_poly.pdbx_strand_id
1 'polypeptide(L)'
;MSLTEACLFEFREKHMKPPFRSKQEVIINAPLETVWAFNMDITKIPTFHPRVIKVELLSGKALREPGVSYRCYLSGGKHMCVEKDIEIVPMQKVVTVLPEDTFGITKVLRDYVVETTLHRVGQSSTKIEISHYYSAPTLKAKLLNLIARRKIARETQDTLNGMKAAIEDRGASRTTRLA
;
A
#
# COMPACT_ATOMS: atom_id res chain seq x y z
N MET A 1 -26.90 28.14 9.14
CA MET A 1 -25.57 27.52 8.95
C MET A 1 -24.71 28.52 8.22
N SER A 2 -23.62 28.99 8.82
CA SER A 2 -22.74 29.97 8.19
C SER A 2 -21.91 29.29 7.08
N LEU A 3 -21.49 30.08 6.06
CA LEU A 3 -20.63 29.60 4.97
C LEU A 3 -19.32 28.97 5.50
N THR A 4 -18.86 29.37 6.69
CA THR A 4 -17.71 28.79 7.38
C THR A 4 -17.97 27.41 7.95
N GLU A 5 -19.17 27.12 8.44
CA GLU A 5 -19.54 25.80 8.98
C GLU A 5 -19.73 24.77 7.87
N ALA A 6 -20.32 25.17 6.72
CA ALA A 6 -20.45 24.31 5.55
C ALA A 6 -19.06 23.93 4.96
N CYS A 7 -18.15 24.91 4.87
CA CYS A 7 -16.78 24.69 4.38
C CYS A 7 -15.96 23.80 5.33
N LEU A 8 -16.11 23.97 6.66
CA LEU A 8 -15.50 23.11 7.67
C LEU A 8 -16.09 21.70 7.70
N PHE A 9 -17.39 21.56 7.40
CA PHE A 9 -18.07 20.27 7.31
C PHE A 9 -17.60 19.49 6.06
N GLU A 10 -17.58 20.12 4.87
CA GLU A 10 -17.00 19.53 3.65
C GLU A 10 -15.52 19.20 3.79
N PHE A 11 -14.74 20.04 4.48
CA PHE A 11 -13.33 19.77 4.75
C PHE A 11 -13.15 18.57 5.70
N ARG A 12 -14.02 18.41 6.71
CA ARG A 12 -14.02 17.26 7.62
C ARG A 12 -14.45 15.96 6.94
N GLU A 13 -15.50 15.97 6.10
CA GLU A 13 -15.92 14.79 5.35
C GLU A 13 -14.85 14.34 4.35
N LYS A 14 -14.15 15.26 3.71
CA LYS A 14 -13.10 14.98 2.73
C LYS A 14 -11.82 14.39 3.34
N HIS A 15 -11.65 14.50 4.67
CA HIS A 15 -10.46 14.05 5.40
C HIS A 15 -10.74 12.93 6.41
N MET A 16 -11.99 12.46 6.53
CA MET A 16 -12.28 11.30 7.37
C MET A 16 -11.82 10.04 6.63
N LYS A 17 -10.82 9.35 7.20
CA LYS A 17 -10.43 8.02 6.73
C LYS A 17 -11.66 7.12 6.64
N PRO A 18 -11.82 6.35 5.55
CA PRO A 18 -12.86 5.33 5.48
C PRO A 18 -12.74 4.31 6.62
N PRO A 19 -13.76 3.50 6.88
CA PRO A 19 -13.71 2.49 7.93
C PRO A 19 -12.53 1.51 7.75
N PHE A 20 -11.81 1.25 8.84
CA PHE A 20 -10.78 0.22 8.91
C PHE A 20 -11.35 -1.16 8.54
N ARG A 21 -10.62 -1.96 7.78
CA ARG A 21 -11.07 -3.27 7.29
C ARG A 21 -10.14 -4.42 7.64
N SER A 22 -8.86 -4.26 7.44
CA SER A 22 -7.88 -5.30 7.76
C SER A 22 -6.49 -4.69 7.95
N LYS A 23 -5.67 -5.39 8.71
CA LYS A 23 -4.25 -5.09 8.89
C LYS A 23 -3.46 -6.40 8.85
N GLN A 24 -2.33 -6.39 8.18
CA GLN A 24 -1.32 -7.44 8.20
C GLN A 24 0.03 -6.80 8.54
N GLU A 25 0.91 -7.61 9.13
CA GLU A 25 2.23 -7.14 9.56
C GLU A 25 3.27 -8.25 9.43
N VAL A 26 4.53 -7.84 9.31
CA VAL A 26 5.68 -8.73 9.35
C VAL A 26 6.88 -8.00 9.98
N ILE A 27 7.76 -8.76 10.61
CA ILE A 27 9.07 -8.26 11.05
C ILE A 27 10.10 -8.66 9.99
N ILE A 28 10.83 -7.66 9.50
CA ILE A 28 11.93 -7.80 8.53
C ILE A 28 13.23 -7.60 9.29
N ASN A 29 14.19 -8.54 9.13
CA ASN A 29 15.51 -8.47 9.74
C ASN A 29 16.44 -7.55 8.94
N ALA A 30 16.09 -6.25 8.93
CA ALA A 30 16.84 -5.17 8.32
C ALA A 30 16.58 -3.85 9.06
N PRO A 31 17.55 -2.91 9.06
CA PRO A 31 17.36 -1.58 9.63
C PRO A 31 16.21 -0.83 8.97
N LEU A 32 15.56 0.06 9.73
CA LEU A 32 14.42 0.85 9.27
C LEU A 32 14.73 1.62 7.97
N GLU A 33 15.93 2.16 7.86
CA GLU A 33 16.39 2.93 6.70
C GLU A 33 16.44 2.07 5.43
N THR A 34 16.85 0.81 5.57
CA THR A 34 16.89 -0.15 4.45
C THR A 34 15.50 -0.53 4.00
N VAL A 35 14.59 -0.85 4.93
CA VAL A 35 13.20 -1.20 4.63
C VAL A 35 12.47 -0.01 4.04
N TRP A 36 12.68 1.18 4.60
CA TRP A 36 12.11 2.42 4.08
C TRP A 36 12.56 2.70 2.65
N ALA A 37 13.87 2.71 2.37
CA ALA A 37 14.41 2.95 1.04
C ALA A 37 13.87 1.94 0.01
N PHE A 38 13.71 0.66 0.41
CA PHE A 38 13.12 -0.36 -0.44
C PHE A 38 11.64 -0.08 -0.74
N ASN A 39 10.86 0.29 0.27
CA ASN A 39 9.43 0.62 0.12
C ASN A 39 9.20 1.88 -0.71
N MET A 40 10.14 2.84 -0.68
CA MET A 40 10.04 4.08 -1.44
C MET A 40 10.30 3.91 -2.95
N ASP A 41 10.93 2.84 -3.38
CA ASP A 41 11.24 2.57 -4.79
C ASP A 41 10.09 1.80 -5.45
N ILE A 42 9.23 2.51 -6.20
CA ILE A 42 8.07 1.97 -6.91
C ILE A 42 8.48 0.86 -7.89
N THR A 43 9.69 0.94 -8.48
CA THR A 43 10.18 -0.04 -9.45
C THR A 43 10.46 -1.41 -8.85
N LYS A 44 10.51 -1.51 -7.51
CA LYS A 44 10.69 -2.77 -6.79
C LYS A 44 9.39 -3.56 -6.61
N ILE A 45 8.23 -2.95 -6.79
CA ILE A 45 6.93 -3.62 -6.57
C ILE A 45 6.85 -4.98 -7.28
N PRO A 46 7.23 -5.14 -8.57
CA PRO A 46 7.18 -6.45 -9.23
C PRO A 46 8.14 -7.50 -8.65
N THR A 47 9.13 -7.10 -7.87
CA THR A 47 10.11 -8.04 -7.29
C THR A 47 9.62 -8.72 -6.01
N PHE A 48 8.55 -8.19 -5.39
CA PHE A 48 8.04 -8.72 -4.13
C PHE A 48 6.53 -8.93 -4.11
N HIS A 49 5.78 -8.22 -4.95
CA HIS A 49 4.33 -8.36 -4.96
C HIS A 49 3.91 -9.61 -5.77
N PRO A 50 3.13 -10.54 -5.20
CA PRO A 50 2.87 -11.85 -5.81
C PRO A 50 2.13 -11.78 -7.14
N ARG A 51 1.41 -10.69 -7.40
CA ARG A 51 0.57 -10.55 -8.59
C ARG A 51 0.97 -9.42 -9.54
N VAL A 52 1.78 -8.46 -9.10
CA VAL A 52 2.22 -7.35 -9.98
C VAL A 52 3.43 -7.81 -10.80
N ILE A 53 3.28 -7.79 -12.13
CA ILE A 53 4.33 -8.22 -13.06
C ILE A 53 5.06 -7.05 -13.69
N LYS A 54 4.46 -5.86 -13.69
CA LYS A 54 5.03 -4.63 -14.27
C LYS A 54 4.44 -3.41 -13.59
N VAL A 55 5.26 -2.38 -13.44
CA VAL A 55 4.83 -1.03 -13.03
C VAL A 55 5.13 -0.04 -14.14
N GLU A 56 4.21 0.87 -14.40
CA GLU A 56 4.35 2.03 -15.28
C GLU A 56 4.27 3.30 -14.45
N LEU A 57 5.29 4.14 -14.56
CA LEU A 57 5.42 5.38 -13.81
C LEU A 57 4.65 6.51 -14.51
N LEU A 58 3.38 6.73 -14.14
CA LEU A 58 2.53 7.74 -14.77
C LEU A 58 3.03 9.18 -14.51
N SER A 59 3.67 9.41 -13.36
CA SER A 59 4.28 10.70 -13.01
C SER A 59 5.75 10.80 -13.41
N GLY A 60 6.32 9.78 -14.08
CA GLY A 60 7.73 9.72 -14.47
C GLY A 60 8.72 9.56 -13.30
N LYS A 61 8.23 9.47 -12.05
CA LYS A 61 9.06 9.37 -10.84
C LYS A 61 9.10 7.92 -10.34
N ALA A 62 10.31 7.43 -10.10
CA ALA A 62 10.55 6.08 -9.57
C ALA A 62 10.40 6.00 -8.05
N LEU A 63 10.59 7.12 -7.35
CA LEU A 63 10.43 7.21 -5.90
C LEU A 63 9.06 7.78 -5.53
N ARG A 64 8.52 7.27 -4.44
CA ARG A 64 7.26 7.75 -3.87
C ARG A 64 7.39 9.18 -3.36
N GLU A 65 6.44 10.01 -3.71
CA GLU A 65 6.25 11.38 -3.19
C GLU A 65 4.74 11.67 -3.17
N PRO A 66 4.24 12.58 -2.34
CA PRO A 66 2.85 13.01 -2.40
C PRO A 66 2.47 13.49 -3.80
N GLY A 67 1.40 12.92 -4.37
CA GLY A 67 0.93 13.19 -5.73
C GLY A 67 1.48 12.26 -6.82
N VAL A 68 2.50 11.46 -6.54
CA VAL A 68 3.03 10.47 -7.50
C VAL A 68 1.99 9.39 -7.76
N SER A 69 1.80 9.08 -9.05
CA SER A 69 0.88 8.03 -9.52
C SER A 69 1.62 7.02 -10.39
N TYR A 70 1.23 5.77 -10.25
CA TYR A 70 1.78 4.66 -11.02
C TYR A 70 0.72 3.60 -11.28
N ARG A 71 0.90 2.84 -12.36
CA ARG A 71 -0.01 1.77 -12.76
C ARG A 71 0.65 0.42 -12.55
N CYS A 72 -0.03 -0.46 -11.82
CA CYS A 72 0.37 -1.83 -11.57
C CYS A 72 -0.38 -2.77 -12.52
N TYR A 73 0.35 -3.52 -13.36
CA TYR A 73 -0.20 -4.57 -14.21
C TYR A 73 -0.14 -5.90 -13.48
N LEU A 74 -1.29 -6.58 -13.42
CA LEU A 74 -1.42 -7.84 -12.69
C LEU A 74 -1.12 -9.04 -13.58
N SER A 75 -0.72 -10.14 -12.96
CA SER A 75 -0.48 -11.42 -13.61
C SER A 75 -1.68 -11.85 -14.46
N GLY A 76 -1.40 -12.40 -15.66
CA GLY A 76 -2.40 -12.71 -16.67
C GLY A 76 -2.69 -11.56 -17.65
N GLY A 77 -2.11 -10.37 -17.46
CA GLY A 77 -2.09 -9.25 -18.42
C GLY A 77 -3.42 -8.54 -18.68
N LYS A 78 -4.52 -9.01 -18.10
CA LYS A 78 -5.87 -8.48 -18.33
C LYS A 78 -6.29 -7.38 -17.36
N HIS A 79 -5.63 -7.29 -16.22
CA HIS A 79 -6.03 -6.43 -15.13
C HIS A 79 -4.91 -5.50 -14.70
N MET A 80 -5.30 -4.28 -14.35
CA MET A 80 -4.42 -3.28 -13.78
C MET A 80 -5.15 -2.48 -12.69
N CYS A 81 -4.38 -1.80 -11.84
CA CYS A 81 -4.86 -0.73 -10.98
C CYS A 81 -3.91 0.46 -11.05
N VAL A 82 -4.45 1.63 -10.81
CA VAL A 82 -3.68 2.86 -10.60
C VAL A 82 -3.61 3.10 -9.10
N GLU A 83 -2.42 3.41 -8.64
CA GLU A 83 -2.14 3.82 -7.27
C GLU A 83 -1.63 5.26 -7.27
N LYS A 84 -2.00 6.03 -6.23
CA LYS A 84 -1.52 7.40 -6.04
C LYS A 84 -1.15 7.60 -4.59
N ASP A 85 0.09 8.01 -4.34
CA ASP A 85 0.54 8.37 -3.01
C ASP A 85 0.01 9.75 -2.63
N ILE A 86 -0.63 9.88 -1.47
CA ILE A 86 -1.28 11.13 -1.03
C ILE A 86 -0.63 11.72 0.23
N GLU A 87 0.02 10.90 1.03
CA GLU A 87 0.73 11.36 2.24
C GLU A 87 1.97 10.49 2.46
N ILE A 88 3.09 11.13 2.81
CA ILE A 88 4.33 10.44 3.20
C ILE A 88 4.87 11.14 4.44
N VAL A 89 5.04 10.35 5.51
CA VAL A 89 5.77 10.75 6.72
C VAL A 89 7.07 9.97 6.72
N PRO A 90 8.22 10.63 6.53
CA PRO A 90 9.52 9.98 6.38
C PRO A 90 9.81 8.98 7.51
N MET A 91 10.30 7.79 7.16
CA MET A 91 10.63 6.69 8.07
C MET A 91 9.46 6.14 8.90
N GLN A 92 8.22 6.56 8.61
CA GLN A 92 7.06 6.17 9.41
C GLN A 92 5.89 5.65 8.58
N LYS A 93 5.46 6.39 7.54
CA LYS A 93 4.18 6.12 6.90
C LYS A 93 4.14 6.53 5.43
N VAL A 94 3.48 5.70 4.63
CA VAL A 94 3.03 6.02 3.26
C VAL A 94 1.52 5.76 3.20
N VAL A 95 0.76 6.71 2.66
CA VAL A 95 -0.68 6.56 2.39
C VAL A 95 -0.91 6.63 0.90
N THR A 96 -1.52 5.58 0.37
CA THR A 96 -1.79 5.39 -1.05
C THR A 96 -3.29 5.19 -1.26
N VAL A 97 -3.85 5.80 -2.30
CA VAL A 97 -5.24 5.59 -2.72
C VAL A 97 -5.28 4.83 -4.04
N LEU A 98 -6.38 4.11 -4.29
CA LEU A 98 -6.66 3.42 -5.53
C LEU A 98 -7.76 4.17 -6.30
N PRO A 99 -7.41 5.12 -7.18
CA PRO A 99 -8.41 5.86 -7.95
C PRO A 99 -9.06 5.04 -9.06
N GLU A 100 -8.37 4.04 -9.60
CA GLU A 100 -8.82 3.28 -10.77
C GLU A 100 -8.37 1.81 -10.72
N ASP A 101 -9.24 0.91 -11.18
CA ASP A 101 -8.91 -0.49 -11.47
C ASP A 101 -9.78 -1.05 -12.61
N THR A 102 -9.31 -2.11 -13.27
CA THR A 102 -10.06 -2.82 -14.33
C THR A 102 -10.78 -4.07 -13.84
N PHE A 103 -10.59 -4.48 -12.59
CA PHE A 103 -11.26 -5.65 -12.00
C PHE A 103 -12.47 -5.29 -11.13
N GLY A 104 -12.80 -3.99 -11.03
CA GLY A 104 -14.04 -3.48 -10.48
C GLY A 104 -14.09 -3.40 -8.96
N ILE A 105 -12.96 -3.49 -8.26
CA ILE A 105 -12.93 -3.38 -6.80
C ILE A 105 -13.33 -1.97 -6.34
N THR A 106 -12.86 -0.92 -7.03
CA THR A 106 -13.17 0.49 -6.71
C THR A 106 -14.63 0.85 -6.98
N LYS A 107 -15.33 0.09 -7.83
CA LYS A 107 -16.77 0.25 -8.06
C LYS A 107 -17.61 -0.28 -6.89
N VAL A 108 -17.09 -1.24 -6.15
CA VAL A 108 -17.78 -1.92 -5.04
C VAL A 108 -17.30 -1.41 -3.69
N LEU A 109 -15.98 -1.26 -3.53
CA LEU A 109 -15.31 -0.78 -2.32
C LEU A 109 -14.82 0.65 -2.60
N ARG A 110 -15.57 1.65 -2.11
CA ARG A 110 -15.28 3.07 -2.37
C ARG A 110 -14.23 3.63 -1.42
N ASP A 111 -13.60 4.70 -1.85
CA ASP A 111 -12.62 5.47 -1.06
C ASP A 111 -11.48 4.58 -0.54
N TYR A 112 -10.95 3.73 -1.43
CA TYR A 112 -9.96 2.73 -1.05
C TYR A 112 -8.62 3.36 -0.70
N VAL A 113 -8.21 3.21 0.56
CA VAL A 113 -6.96 3.73 1.11
C VAL A 113 -6.13 2.58 1.65
N VAL A 114 -4.86 2.57 1.32
CA VAL A 114 -3.83 1.69 1.86
C VAL A 114 -2.86 2.53 2.67
N GLU A 115 -2.62 2.14 3.91
CA GLU A 115 -1.62 2.77 4.76
C GLU A 115 -0.53 1.76 5.09
N THR A 116 0.69 2.08 4.72
CA THR A 116 1.88 1.32 5.08
C THR A 116 2.60 2.07 6.19
N THR A 117 2.80 1.43 7.35
CA THR A 117 3.54 2.00 8.48
C THR A 117 4.75 1.16 8.83
N LEU A 118 5.83 1.81 9.23
CA LEU A 118 7.08 1.19 9.61
C LEU A 118 7.45 1.57 11.06
N HIS A 119 7.89 0.57 11.83
CA HIS A 119 8.29 0.75 13.22
C HIS A 119 9.62 0.04 13.48
N ARG A 120 10.57 0.76 14.06
CA ARG A 120 11.81 0.13 14.53
C ARG A 120 11.51 -0.79 15.73
N VAL A 121 11.89 -2.05 15.64
CA VAL A 121 11.71 -3.05 16.74
C VAL A 121 13.04 -3.43 17.37
N GLY A 122 14.16 -3.04 16.75
CA GLY A 122 15.51 -3.28 17.23
C GLY A 122 16.51 -2.51 16.37
N GLN A 123 17.81 -2.69 16.62
CA GLN A 123 18.85 -2.03 15.81
C GLN A 123 18.82 -2.49 14.33
N SER A 124 18.52 -3.76 14.10
CA SER A 124 18.54 -4.40 12.78
C SER A 124 17.22 -5.06 12.40
N SER A 125 16.10 -4.65 13.02
CA SER A 125 14.80 -5.22 12.75
C SER A 125 13.72 -4.13 12.66
N THR A 126 12.86 -4.25 11.66
CA THR A 126 11.76 -3.32 11.37
C THR A 126 10.46 -4.08 11.23
N LYS A 127 9.43 -3.65 11.95
CA LYS A 127 8.07 -4.09 11.72
C LYS A 127 7.45 -3.22 10.64
N ILE A 128 6.88 -3.83 9.61
CA ILE A 128 6.08 -3.18 8.59
C ILE A 128 4.64 -3.66 8.69
N GLU A 129 3.70 -2.74 8.63
CA GLU A 129 2.27 -3.00 8.69
C GLU A 129 1.59 -2.40 7.45
N ILE A 130 0.63 -3.12 6.88
CA ILE A 130 -0.24 -2.61 5.82
C ILE A 130 -1.69 -2.70 6.30
N SER A 131 -2.35 -1.55 6.34
CA SER A 131 -3.74 -1.39 6.75
C SER A 131 -4.60 -0.94 5.58
N HIS A 132 -5.78 -1.53 5.45
CA HIS A 132 -6.75 -1.22 4.42
C HIS A 132 -7.99 -0.55 5.01
N TYR A 133 -8.41 0.54 4.37
CA TYR A 133 -9.57 1.32 4.72
C TYR A 133 -10.42 1.50 3.46
N TYR A 134 -11.72 1.26 3.55
CA TYR A 134 -12.66 1.48 2.45
C TYR A 134 -14.10 1.42 2.92
N SER A 135 -15.01 2.03 2.15
CA SER A 135 -16.44 1.98 2.37
C SER A 135 -17.09 0.87 1.54
N ALA A 136 -18.10 0.21 2.10
CA ALA A 136 -18.97 -0.75 1.42
C ALA A 136 -20.42 -0.27 1.55
N PRO A 137 -20.84 0.73 0.75
CA PRO A 137 -22.06 1.50 1.02
C PRO A 137 -23.36 0.75 0.73
N THR A 138 -23.36 -0.23 -0.18
CA THR A 138 -24.55 -0.97 -0.58
C THR A 138 -24.62 -2.34 0.11
N LEU A 139 -25.82 -2.93 0.21
CA LEU A 139 -25.99 -4.29 0.74
C LEU A 139 -25.18 -5.31 -0.05
N LYS A 140 -25.17 -5.20 -1.38
CA LYS A 140 -24.33 -6.03 -2.27
C LYS A 140 -22.85 -5.87 -1.94
N ALA A 141 -22.37 -4.63 -1.74
CA ALA A 141 -20.99 -4.36 -1.35
C ALA A 141 -20.65 -4.96 0.02
N LYS A 142 -21.57 -4.88 0.99
CA LYS A 142 -21.39 -5.49 2.33
C LYS A 142 -21.24 -7.00 2.26
N LEU A 143 -22.07 -7.69 1.45
CA LEU A 143 -21.98 -9.13 1.24
C LEU A 143 -20.68 -9.51 0.54
N LEU A 144 -20.32 -8.81 -0.55
CA LEU A 144 -19.07 -9.05 -1.27
C LEU A 144 -17.84 -8.78 -0.40
N ASN A 145 -17.92 -7.81 0.50
CA ASN A 145 -16.85 -7.49 1.44
C ASN A 145 -16.48 -8.66 2.35
N LEU A 146 -17.41 -9.55 2.70
CA LEU A 146 -17.11 -10.73 3.54
C LEU A 146 -16.06 -11.63 2.88
N ILE A 147 -16.13 -11.78 1.55
CA ILE A 147 -15.17 -12.58 0.78
C ILE A 147 -13.94 -11.74 0.43
N ALA A 148 -14.15 -10.51 -0.07
CA ALA A 148 -13.08 -9.60 -0.49
C ALA A 148 -12.09 -9.31 0.64
N ARG A 149 -12.56 -9.07 1.85
CA ARG A 149 -11.73 -8.79 3.02
C ARG A 149 -10.72 -9.91 3.31
N ARG A 150 -11.17 -11.19 3.22
CA ARG A 150 -10.28 -12.34 3.43
C ARG A 150 -9.22 -12.44 2.32
N LYS A 151 -9.63 -12.20 1.08
CA LYS A 151 -8.74 -12.22 -0.07
C LYS A 151 -7.71 -11.09 0.01
N ILE A 152 -8.14 -9.86 0.31
CA ILE A 152 -7.27 -8.70 0.51
C ILE A 152 -6.25 -9.01 1.62
N ALA A 153 -6.70 -9.49 2.78
CA ALA A 153 -5.83 -9.85 3.89
C ALA A 153 -4.75 -10.87 3.50
N ARG A 154 -5.12 -11.91 2.75
CA ARG A 154 -4.19 -12.94 2.25
C ARG A 154 -3.18 -12.35 1.27
N GLU A 155 -3.64 -11.63 0.25
CA GLU A 155 -2.76 -11.01 -0.75
C GLU A 155 -1.81 -9.99 -0.12
N THR A 156 -2.26 -9.26 0.90
CA THR A 156 -1.41 -8.33 1.67
C THR A 156 -0.34 -9.08 2.47
N GLN A 157 -0.70 -10.19 3.11
CA GLN A 157 0.28 -11.00 3.83
C GLN A 157 1.32 -11.60 2.88
N ASP A 158 0.89 -12.09 1.71
CA ASP A 158 1.80 -12.61 0.68
C ASP A 158 2.73 -11.51 0.15
N THR A 159 2.22 -10.29 -0.02
CA THR A 159 3.03 -9.10 -0.39
C THR A 159 4.09 -8.77 0.67
N LEU A 160 3.71 -8.76 1.94
CA LEU A 160 4.63 -8.51 3.05
C LEU A 160 5.70 -9.60 3.17
N ASN A 161 5.33 -10.85 3.00
CA ASN A 161 6.26 -11.98 2.99
C ASN A 161 7.24 -11.88 1.81
N GLY A 162 6.76 -11.51 0.63
CA GLY A 162 7.59 -11.26 -0.54
C GLY A 162 8.57 -10.10 -0.33
N MET A 163 8.10 -9.00 0.28
CA MET A 163 8.96 -7.87 0.62
C MET A 163 10.05 -8.27 1.63
N LYS A 164 9.68 -9.04 2.67
CA LYS A 164 10.62 -9.59 3.65
C LYS A 164 11.72 -10.39 2.96
N ALA A 165 11.35 -11.36 2.13
CA ALA A 165 12.31 -12.18 1.40
C ALA A 165 13.23 -11.33 0.51
N ALA A 166 12.66 -10.42 -0.29
CA ALA A 166 13.43 -9.57 -1.20
C ALA A 166 14.43 -8.63 -0.50
N ILE A 167 14.17 -8.22 0.74
CA ILE A 167 15.07 -7.36 1.52
C ILE A 167 16.14 -8.21 2.22
N GLU A 168 15.77 -9.32 2.85
CA GLU A 168 16.69 -10.18 3.62
C GLU A 168 17.69 -10.90 2.71
N ASP A 169 17.28 -11.41 1.54
CA ASP A 169 18.17 -12.04 0.56
C ASP A 169 19.26 -11.07 0.04
N ARG A 170 18.91 -9.80 -0.15
CA ARG A 170 19.87 -8.75 -0.54
C ARG A 170 20.88 -8.46 0.57
N GLY A 171 20.45 -8.53 1.83
CA GLY A 171 21.32 -8.40 3.00
C GLY A 171 22.38 -9.51 3.05
N ALA A 172 21.95 -10.75 2.86
CA ALA A 172 22.83 -11.91 2.83
C ALA A 172 23.89 -11.82 1.71
N SER A 173 23.49 -11.43 0.50
CA SER A 173 24.39 -11.27 -0.66
C SER A 173 25.44 -10.17 -0.49
N ARG A 174 25.18 -9.13 0.30
CA ARG A 174 26.13 -8.06 0.61
C ARG A 174 27.17 -8.51 1.64
N THR A 175 26.76 -9.24 2.66
CA THR A 175 27.67 -9.74 3.72
C THR A 175 28.70 -10.73 3.15
N THR A 176 28.30 -11.59 2.22
CA THR A 176 29.19 -12.58 1.58
C THR A 176 30.23 -11.94 0.64
N ARG A 177 30.01 -10.71 0.16
CA ARG A 177 30.98 -10.00 -0.72
C ARG A 177 32.01 -9.17 0.04
N LEU A 178 31.87 -9.00 1.34
CA LEU A 178 32.75 -8.21 2.21
C LEU A 178 33.57 -9.08 3.14
N ALA A 179 33.37 -10.38 3.11
CA ALA A 179 34.17 -11.41 3.81
C ALA A 179 35.11 -12.11 2.82
#